data_113d04b1d267bb407a3980539c7b0aa3
#
_entry.id   113d04b1d267bb407a3980539c7b0aa3
#
_cell.length_a   1.000
_cell.length_b   1.000
_cell.length_c   1.000
_cell.angle_alpha   90.00
_cell.angle_beta   90.00
_cell.angle_gamma   90.00
#
_symmetry.space_group_name_H-M   'P 1'
#
loop_
_entity.id
_entity.type
_entity.pdbx_description
1 polymer ?
#
loop_
_entity_poly.entity_id
_entity_poly.type
_entity_poly.pdbx_seq_one_letter_code
_entity_poly.pdbx_strand_id
1 'polypeptide(L)'
;TTFAWFTDTASTGVNKIQAGNLDIELQMKNNDGKWVNAEGETLTFKTKDNRAADQIFWEPGCTYALPELRVVNNGNLALKYKVVVSGIQGSAKLNEVIDWTMKLDGADFIMGSEHSLAAKNNDTVDADIFTISGTMDKNAGNEYQKESIDGINITVYATQDTVENDSFGNTYDKDADGTPQFDTWYDNVATTVTVNTTGDTVVKDKETEPTIQATVPADSTTATQLTLVKNKAETPANITVVTGTKALTAEVKLIDQNGNKVNAASGKFFTVSMEIGKNLNVVNFYHNEMALTKVADVSSLTANDQYYYDATTGDVTFTTDDFSPFTAIVSNSVFNGGDGKEANPYLIATAEQAMQIEKLKGGAYLKLVNDITVPDEIYMSGKKFVLDLNGHTIKLEYAEDVKPNNGSVLYIGGKRGSLTINDSSAAQTGAVIGSDMTYANKVTSAVRAGNYGRLIINGGHFYGTSEGTSCIFVYTSMSSGSKATVTINGGKFETATPSNGTYFVLNHQDNATAGCTITVNGGSFKNYNPSVTTVDPVNAKTGKIVLGDGCKTTPNGEWYVVSK
;
A
#
# COMPACT_ATOMS: atom_id res chain seq x y z
N THR A 1 -6.55 -5.42 17.53
CA THR A 1 -6.23 -4.10 18.13
C THR A 1 -5.16 -3.49 17.25
N THR A 2 -5.54 -2.52 16.42
CA THR A 2 -4.62 -1.85 15.51
C THR A 2 -3.98 -0.71 16.29
N PHE A 3 -2.71 -0.80 16.59
CA PHE A 3 -1.95 0.31 17.12
C PHE A 3 -1.62 1.25 15.97
N ALA A 4 -2.12 2.47 16.04
CA ALA A 4 -1.80 3.50 15.08
C ALA A 4 -0.49 4.19 15.49
N TRP A 5 0.54 3.99 14.72
CA TRP A 5 1.83 4.68 14.79
C TRP A 5 1.72 5.97 13.99
N PHE A 6 1.21 7.06 14.56
CA PHE A 6 0.93 8.25 13.78
C PHE A 6 1.17 9.54 14.50
N THR A 7 1.66 10.49 13.71
CA THR A 7 1.63 11.90 13.99
C THR A 7 0.27 12.46 13.63
N ASP A 8 -0.50 12.92 14.58
CA ASP A 8 -1.59 13.85 14.32
C ASP A 8 -1.77 14.80 15.50
N THR A 9 -1.95 16.08 15.20
CA THR A 9 -2.15 17.10 16.22
C THR A 9 -3.64 17.37 16.36
N ALA A 10 -4.24 16.90 17.46
CA ALA A 10 -5.59 17.27 17.83
C ALA A 10 -5.54 18.37 18.89
N SER A 11 -6.10 19.54 18.57
CA SER A 11 -6.21 20.65 19.51
C SER A 11 -7.66 20.77 19.99
N THR A 12 -7.91 20.58 21.28
CA THR A 12 -9.19 20.81 21.92
C THR A 12 -9.06 21.89 22.97
N GLY A 13 -9.71 23.03 22.78
CA GLY A 13 -9.92 24.11 23.75
C GLY A 13 -8.75 24.44 24.67
N VAL A 14 -8.63 23.77 25.80
CA VAL A 14 -7.65 24.09 26.86
C VAL A 14 -6.43 23.17 26.85
N ASN A 15 -6.54 21.96 26.28
CA ASN A 15 -5.46 20.97 26.27
C ASN A 15 -5.08 20.59 24.83
N LYS A 16 -3.79 20.67 24.54
CA LYS A 16 -3.21 20.15 23.30
C LYS A 16 -2.83 18.69 23.53
N ILE A 17 -3.43 17.79 22.77
CA ILE A 17 -2.98 16.40 22.67
C ILE A 17 -2.17 16.28 21.39
N GLN A 18 -0.92 15.88 21.51
CA GLN A 18 -0.02 15.70 20.39
C GLN A 18 0.50 14.27 20.42
N ALA A 19 0.28 13.54 19.31
CA ALA A 19 0.92 12.24 19.13
C ALA A 19 2.42 12.41 18.93
N GLY A 20 3.21 11.47 19.43
CA GLY A 20 4.64 11.41 19.19
C GLY A 20 4.94 11.07 17.72
N ASN A 21 6.15 11.41 17.26
CA ASN A 21 6.64 10.99 15.95
C ASN A 21 8.00 10.31 16.05
N LEU A 22 8.19 9.31 15.20
CA LEU A 22 9.50 8.78 14.89
C LEU A 22 10.07 9.57 13.72
N ASP A 23 11.31 10.03 13.87
CA ASP A 23 12.00 10.78 12.82
C ASP A 23 13.49 10.44 12.89
N ILE A 24 13.85 9.37 12.17
CA ILE A 24 15.26 8.95 12.05
C ILE A 24 15.85 9.54 10.77
N GLU A 25 17.05 10.04 10.88
CA GLU A 25 17.80 10.65 9.76
C GLU A 25 19.20 10.07 9.71
N LEU A 26 19.68 9.74 8.51
CA LEU A 26 21.08 9.45 8.25
C LEU A 26 21.75 10.74 7.77
N GLN A 27 22.77 11.18 8.48
CA GLN A 27 23.55 12.37 8.14
C GLN A 27 24.99 12.01 7.81
N MET A 28 25.63 12.81 6.97
CA MET A 28 27.06 12.71 6.67
C MET A 28 27.78 13.99 7.10
N LYS A 29 29.05 13.86 7.46
CA LYS A 29 29.91 14.98 7.74
C LYS A 29 30.50 15.52 6.43
N ASN A 30 30.16 16.74 6.07
CA ASN A 30 30.66 17.36 4.85
C ASN A 30 32.11 17.86 5.01
N ASN A 31 32.69 18.42 3.93
CA ASN A 31 34.08 18.88 3.93
C ASN A 31 34.33 20.07 4.91
N ASP A 32 33.29 20.78 5.30
CA ASP A 32 33.36 21.88 6.28
C ASP A 32 33.21 21.38 7.73
N GLY A 33 33.11 20.05 7.92
CA GLY A 33 32.92 19.43 9.22
C GLY A 33 31.51 19.54 9.77
N LYS A 34 30.53 19.94 8.95
CA LYS A 34 29.11 20.03 9.34
C LYS A 34 28.34 18.78 8.98
N TRP A 35 27.40 18.44 9.85
CA TRP A 35 26.45 17.36 9.58
C TRP A 35 25.37 17.85 8.61
N VAL A 36 25.14 17.10 7.54
CA VAL A 36 24.13 17.35 6.51
C VAL A 36 23.38 16.06 6.21
N ASN A 37 22.13 16.16 5.75
CA ASN A 37 21.34 14.98 5.39
C ASN A 37 22.08 14.18 4.30
N ALA A 38 22.13 12.87 4.46
CA ALA A 38 22.77 11.93 3.53
C ALA A 38 21.74 11.10 2.73
N GLU A 39 20.44 11.26 2.99
CA GLU A 39 19.40 10.51 2.31
C GLU A 39 19.32 10.86 0.83
N GLY A 40 19.39 9.83 -0.02
CA GLY A 40 19.38 10.01 -1.47
C GLY A 40 20.68 10.51 -2.07
N GLU A 41 21.70 10.80 -1.26
CA GLU A 41 23.00 11.24 -1.73
C GLU A 41 23.90 10.06 -2.11
N THR A 42 24.72 10.25 -3.13
CA THR A 42 25.77 9.28 -3.49
C THR A 42 27.04 9.59 -2.71
N LEU A 43 27.38 8.73 -1.75
CA LEU A 43 28.57 8.87 -0.94
C LEU A 43 29.80 8.41 -1.71
N THR A 44 30.92 9.11 -1.57
CA THR A 44 32.18 8.81 -2.24
C THR A 44 33.23 8.37 -1.24
N PHE A 45 33.85 7.21 -1.48
CA PHE A 45 35.03 6.77 -0.73
C PHE A 45 36.19 7.76 -0.94
N LYS A 46 36.91 8.02 0.11
CA LYS A 46 38.07 8.92 0.10
C LYS A 46 39.29 8.21 0.64
N THR A 47 40.47 8.68 0.23
CA THR A 47 41.72 8.24 0.83
C THR A 47 41.78 8.66 2.30
N LYS A 48 42.62 8.00 3.09
CA LYS A 48 42.87 8.31 4.51
C LYS A 48 43.22 9.80 4.73
N ASP A 49 43.83 10.44 3.76
CA ASP A 49 44.20 11.88 3.79
C ASP A 49 43.05 12.80 3.32
N ASN A 50 41.83 12.27 3.21
CA ASN A 50 40.63 12.99 2.79
C ASN A 50 40.73 13.65 1.38
N ARG A 51 41.58 13.14 0.52
CA ARG A 51 41.62 13.55 -0.87
C ARG A 51 40.40 13.10 -1.62
N ALA A 52 39.63 14.03 -2.18
CA ALA A 52 38.58 13.72 -3.12
C ALA A 52 39.23 13.19 -4.40
N ALA A 53 38.87 11.97 -4.81
CA ALA A 53 39.18 11.45 -6.13
C ALA A 53 37.88 11.44 -6.93
N ASP A 54 37.88 12.04 -8.12
CA ASP A 54 36.75 11.98 -9.06
C ASP A 54 36.49 10.53 -9.51
N GLN A 55 37.52 9.69 -9.43
CA GLN A 55 37.43 8.24 -9.51
C GLN A 55 38.46 7.63 -8.57
N ILE A 56 38.02 6.79 -7.63
CA ILE A 56 38.90 5.98 -6.79
C ILE A 56 39.09 4.63 -7.47
N PHE A 57 40.31 4.38 -7.94
CA PHE A 57 40.73 3.04 -8.28
C PHE A 57 41.37 2.41 -7.04
N TRP A 58 40.77 1.34 -6.57
CA TRP A 58 41.28 0.62 -5.41
C TRP A 58 42.61 -0.04 -5.73
N GLU A 59 43.61 0.23 -4.91
CA GLU A 59 44.97 -0.27 -5.08
C GLU A 59 45.29 -1.25 -3.94
N PRO A 60 46.01 -2.36 -4.24
CA PRO A 60 46.47 -3.29 -3.21
C PRO A 60 47.21 -2.60 -2.07
N GLY A 61 46.81 -2.89 -0.85
CA GLY A 61 47.36 -2.31 0.38
C GLY A 61 46.78 -0.94 0.78
N CYS A 62 45.91 -0.34 -0.02
CA CYS A 62 45.29 0.94 0.30
C CYS A 62 43.97 0.81 1.09
N THR A 63 43.70 1.78 1.96
CA THR A 63 42.47 1.91 2.72
C THR A 63 41.69 3.13 2.24
N TYR A 64 40.41 2.94 1.98
CA TYR A 64 39.48 3.99 1.59
C TYR A 64 38.31 4.01 2.56
N ALA A 65 37.80 5.20 2.90
CA ALA A 65 36.71 5.37 3.84
C ALA A 65 35.60 6.24 3.26
N LEU A 66 34.37 6.00 3.67
CA LEU A 66 33.27 6.94 3.49
C LEU A 66 33.44 8.14 4.43
N PRO A 67 32.80 9.28 4.14
CA PRO A 67 32.65 10.35 5.14
C PRO A 67 32.06 9.77 6.44
N GLU A 68 32.41 10.37 7.58
CA GLU A 68 31.72 10.01 8.83
C GLU A 68 30.21 10.18 8.64
N LEU A 69 29.47 9.18 9.04
CA LEU A 69 28.00 9.17 9.07
C LEU A 69 27.55 9.24 10.51
N ARG A 70 26.30 9.68 10.72
CA ARG A 70 25.62 9.49 11.99
C ARG A 70 24.14 9.18 11.78
N VAL A 71 23.62 8.33 12.65
CA VAL A 71 22.20 8.03 12.76
C VAL A 71 21.64 8.94 13.85
N VAL A 72 20.59 9.70 13.55
CA VAL A 72 20.04 10.73 14.44
C VAL A 72 18.56 10.51 14.67
N ASN A 73 18.11 10.65 15.91
CA ASN A 73 16.70 10.72 16.23
C ASN A 73 16.25 12.19 16.36
N ASN A 74 15.56 12.70 15.35
CA ASN A 74 14.95 14.04 15.36
C ASN A 74 13.52 14.02 15.92
N GLY A 75 12.96 12.82 16.17
CA GLY A 75 11.63 12.62 16.69
C GLY A 75 11.52 12.82 18.21
N ASN A 76 10.30 12.84 18.70
CA ASN A 76 9.99 12.97 20.12
C ASN A 76 9.58 11.65 20.78
N LEU A 77 9.85 10.52 20.12
CA LEU A 77 9.76 9.18 20.68
C LEU A 77 11.14 8.52 20.66
N ALA A 78 11.49 7.78 21.72
CA ALA A 78 12.66 6.92 21.72
C ALA A 78 12.50 5.82 20.65
N LEU A 79 13.60 5.42 20.02
CA LEU A 79 13.58 4.42 18.97
C LEU A 79 14.69 3.40 19.10
N LYS A 80 14.45 2.23 18.54
CA LYS A 80 15.46 1.24 18.21
C LYS A 80 15.71 1.25 16.73
N TYR A 81 16.96 1.01 16.33
CA TYR A 81 17.32 0.99 14.93
C TYR A 81 18.35 -0.11 14.62
N LYS A 82 18.43 -0.46 13.35
CA LYS A 82 19.48 -1.30 12.76
C LYS A 82 20.07 -0.61 11.55
N VAL A 83 21.36 -0.81 11.33
CA VAL A 83 22.03 -0.39 10.08
C VAL A 83 22.37 -1.63 9.27
N VAL A 84 21.99 -1.62 8.01
CA VAL A 84 22.33 -2.66 7.02
C VAL A 84 23.09 -2.00 5.89
N VAL A 85 24.27 -2.55 5.59
CA VAL A 85 25.10 -2.11 4.46
C VAL A 85 25.12 -3.25 3.44
N SER A 86 24.41 -3.07 2.33
CA SER A 86 24.41 -4.06 1.23
C SER A 86 25.60 -3.84 0.28
N GLY A 87 25.96 -4.88 -0.47
CA GLY A 87 27.02 -4.85 -1.48
C GLY A 87 28.42 -5.21 -0.96
N ILE A 88 28.74 -4.95 0.31
CA ILE A 88 30.07 -5.21 0.88
C ILE A 88 30.29 -6.68 1.31
N GLN A 89 29.24 -7.47 1.41
CA GLN A 89 29.28 -8.92 1.68
C GLN A 89 28.68 -9.73 0.51
N GLY A 90 28.53 -9.10 -0.65
CA GLY A 90 27.95 -9.72 -1.84
C GLY A 90 28.96 -10.56 -2.63
N SER A 91 28.47 -11.16 -3.72
CA SER A 91 29.23 -12.03 -4.62
C SER A 91 30.20 -11.28 -5.56
N ALA A 92 30.31 -9.96 -5.45
CA ALA A 92 31.28 -9.19 -6.25
C ALA A 92 32.69 -9.66 -5.94
N LYS A 93 33.45 -9.93 -6.97
CA LYS A 93 34.80 -10.53 -6.87
C LYS A 93 35.76 -9.69 -6.00
N LEU A 94 35.63 -8.36 -6.01
CA LEU A 94 36.44 -7.49 -5.14
C LEU A 94 36.21 -7.73 -3.65
N ASN A 95 35.05 -8.25 -3.23
CA ASN A 95 34.80 -8.59 -1.84
C ASN A 95 35.68 -9.72 -1.30
N GLU A 96 36.32 -10.50 -2.19
CA GLU A 96 37.30 -11.54 -1.81
C GLU A 96 38.62 -10.95 -1.28
N VAL A 97 38.91 -9.68 -1.62
CA VAL A 97 40.21 -9.05 -1.35
C VAL A 97 40.06 -7.69 -0.66
N ILE A 98 38.84 -7.26 -0.31
CA ILE A 98 38.61 -6.05 0.46
C ILE A 98 38.15 -6.46 1.86
N ASP A 99 38.94 -6.05 2.85
CA ASP A 99 38.61 -6.21 4.26
C ASP A 99 37.83 -4.99 4.73
N TRP A 100 36.54 -5.20 4.97
CA TRP A 100 35.59 -4.16 5.37
C TRP A 100 35.59 -3.96 6.89
N THR A 101 35.79 -2.74 7.32
CA THR A 101 35.71 -2.33 8.73
C THR A 101 34.56 -1.36 8.93
N MET A 102 33.66 -1.71 9.82
CA MET A 102 32.55 -0.85 10.25
C MET A 102 32.63 -0.60 11.74
N LYS A 103 32.37 0.62 12.17
CA LYS A 103 32.36 1.00 13.59
C LYS A 103 31.17 1.90 13.90
N LEU A 104 30.61 1.68 15.10
CA LEU A 104 29.61 2.55 15.70
C LEU A 104 30.19 3.13 16.99
N ASP A 105 30.26 4.45 17.10
CA ASP A 105 30.90 5.16 18.22
C ASP A 105 32.32 4.66 18.54
N GLY A 106 33.04 4.24 17.50
CA GLY A 106 34.40 3.72 17.62
C GLY A 106 34.53 2.25 18.02
N ALA A 107 33.45 1.58 18.42
CA ALA A 107 33.43 0.13 18.64
C ALA A 107 33.14 -0.62 17.35
N ASP A 108 33.59 -1.88 17.28
CA ASP A 108 33.29 -2.72 16.13
C ASP A 108 31.79 -2.93 15.98
N PHE A 109 31.28 -2.71 14.78
CA PHE A 109 29.86 -2.77 14.48
C PHE A 109 29.50 -4.13 13.90
N ILE A 110 28.46 -4.75 14.44
CA ILE A 110 27.87 -5.96 13.89
C ILE A 110 26.66 -5.56 13.06
N MET A 111 26.68 -5.87 11.78
CA MET A 111 25.59 -5.55 10.85
C MET A 111 24.26 -6.15 11.33
N GLY A 112 23.21 -5.35 11.33
CA GLY A 112 21.88 -5.77 11.76
C GLY A 112 21.70 -5.88 13.28
N SER A 113 22.72 -5.54 14.11
CA SER A 113 22.53 -5.41 15.55
C SER A 113 21.60 -4.25 15.90
N GLU A 114 20.85 -4.41 16.99
CA GLU A 114 19.94 -3.38 17.49
C GLU A 114 20.67 -2.34 18.33
N HIS A 115 20.35 -1.08 18.09
CA HIS A 115 20.81 0.08 18.83
C HIS A 115 19.61 0.95 19.20
N SER A 116 19.75 1.80 20.22
CA SER A 116 18.65 2.65 20.69
C SER A 116 19.10 4.11 20.69
N LEU A 117 18.19 5.00 20.33
CA LEU A 117 18.37 6.44 20.44
C LEU A 117 17.21 7.02 21.25
N ALA A 118 17.57 7.89 22.22
CA ALA A 118 16.58 8.60 23.02
C ALA A 118 15.81 9.62 22.17
N ALA A 119 14.62 9.97 22.64
CA ALA A 119 13.83 11.05 22.05
C ALA A 119 14.59 12.38 22.07
N LYS A 120 14.38 13.19 21.03
CA LYS A 120 14.91 14.56 21.00
C LYS A 120 14.39 15.36 22.17
N ASN A 121 15.29 15.96 22.92
CA ASN A 121 14.96 16.82 24.06
C ASN A 121 15.35 18.27 23.73
N ASN A 122 14.36 19.13 23.50
CA ASN A 122 14.54 20.51 23.02
C ASN A 122 15.38 20.53 21.72
N ASP A 123 16.54 21.17 21.76
CA ASP A 123 17.46 21.26 20.61
C ASP A 123 18.54 20.17 20.61
N THR A 124 18.50 19.25 21.59
CA THR A 124 19.51 18.18 21.71
C THR A 124 18.96 16.93 21.05
N VAL A 125 19.70 16.40 20.08
CA VAL A 125 19.40 15.13 19.42
C VAL A 125 20.34 14.07 19.94
N ASP A 126 19.84 12.84 20.09
CA ASP A 126 20.65 11.65 20.32
C ASP A 126 21.12 11.09 18.98
N ALA A 127 22.38 10.71 18.89
CA ALA A 127 22.97 10.28 17.63
C ALA A 127 24.20 9.38 17.84
N ASP A 128 24.29 8.32 17.05
CA ASP A 128 25.44 7.42 17.00
C ASP A 128 26.27 7.67 15.72
N ILE A 129 27.59 7.73 15.87
CA ILE A 129 28.53 7.95 14.75
C ILE A 129 28.89 6.62 14.11
N PHE A 130 28.67 6.51 12.81
CA PHE A 130 28.93 5.32 12.02
C PHE A 130 30.02 5.55 10.98
N THR A 131 31.00 4.66 10.94
CA THR A 131 32.11 4.74 9.98
C THR A 131 32.26 3.44 9.20
N ILE A 132 32.53 3.56 7.90
CA ILE A 132 32.79 2.46 6.99
C ILE A 132 34.11 2.70 6.26
N SER A 133 34.99 1.71 6.29
CA SER A 133 36.22 1.71 5.49
C SER A 133 36.50 0.32 4.92
N GLY A 134 37.20 0.26 3.81
CA GLY A 134 37.67 -0.98 3.21
C GLY A 134 39.16 -0.90 2.94
N THR A 135 39.89 -1.98 3.22
CA THR A 135 41.31 -2.14 2.93
C THR A 135 41.52 -3.26 1.93
N MET A 136 42.09 -2.95 0.79
CA MET A 136 42.40 -3.97 -0.20
C MET A 136 43.64 -4.76 0.20
N ASP A 137 43.57 -6.11 0.12
CA ASP A 137 44.73 -6.96 0.41
C ASP A 137 45.93 -6.54 -0.48
N LYS A 138 47.07 -6.35 0.16
CA LYS A 138 48.34 -5.99 -0.52
C LYS A 138 48.82 -7.03 -1.54
N ASN A 139 48.35 -8.27 -1.42
CA ASN A 139 48.71 -9.36 -2.32
C ASN A 139 47.63 -9.60 -3.41
N ALA A 140 46.61 -8.74 -3.51
CA ALA A 140 45.59 -8.86 -4.56
C ALA A 140 46.26 -8.80 -5.95
N GLY A 141 46.01 -9.81 -6.76
CA GLY A 141 46.64 -9.98 -8.06
C GLY A 141 45.91 -9.26 -9.20
N ASN A 142 46.41 -9.46 -10.42
CA ASN A 142 45.87 -8.84 -11.62
C ASN A 142 44.46 -9.33 -12.00
N GLU A 143 44.00 -10.43 -11.42
CA GLU A 143 42.68 -11.02 -11.63
C GLU A 143 41.53 -10.14 -11.08
N TYR A 144 41.85 -9.18 -10.23
CA TYR A 144 40.90 -8.19 -9.67
C TYR A 144 40.89 -6.88 -10.44
N GLN A 145 41.71 -6.73 -11.46
CA GLN A 145 41.73 -5.51 -12.28
C GLN A 145 40.42 -5.39 -13.06
N LYS A 146 39.86 -4.16 -13.08
CA LYS A 146 38.61 -3.81 -13.74
C LYS A 146 37.36 -4.41 -13.09
N GLU A 147 37.48 -5.11 -11.97
CA GLU A 147 36.34 -5.54 -11.19
C GLU A 147 35.75 -4.34 -10.45
N SER A 148 34.44 -4.37 -10.20
CA SER A 148 33.72 -3.34 -9.45
C SER A 148 32.78 -3.96 -8.40
N ILE A 149 32.44 -3.16 -7.39
CA ILE A 149 31.32 -3.43 -6.50
C ILE A 149 30.32 -2.32 -6.74
N ASP A 150 29.20 -2.68 -7.33
CA ASP A 150 28.09 -1.77 -7.56
C ASP A 150 26.99 -2.01 -6.54
N GLY A 151 26.16 -1.00 -6.27
CA GLY A 151 24.99 -1.13 -5.40
C GLY A 151 25.32 -1.23 -3.91
N ILE A 152 26.41 -0.63 -3.42
CA ILE A 152 26.62 -0.44 -1.99
C ILE A 152 25.60 0.57 -1.49
N ASN A 153 24.71 0.12 -0.59
CA ASN A 153 23.70 0.98 0.02
C ASN A 153 23.75 0.85 1.54
N ILE A 154 23.48 1.96 2.22
CA ILE A 154 23.33 2.01 3.67
C ILE A 154 21.87 2.27 3.94
N THR A 155 21.24 1.37 4.68
CA THR A 155 19.83 1.50 5.08
C THR A 155 19.73 1.46 6.58
N VAL A 156 19.01 2.42 7.15
CA VAL A 156 18.71 2.48 8.58
C VAL A 156 17.22 2.14 8.76
N TYR A 157 16.97 1.12 9.52
CA TYR A 157 15.62 0.69 9.90
C TYR A 157 15.37 1.11 11.33
N ALA A 158 14.24 1.75 11.59
CA ALA A 158 13.88 2.20 12.93
C ALA A 158 12.45 1.80 13.31
N THR A 159 12.27 1.51 14.57
CA THR A 159 10.97 1.29 15.20
C THR A 159 10.95 1.99 16.56
N GLN A 160 9.76 2.27 17.08
CA GLN A 160 9.62 2.84 18.39
C GLN A 160 10.23 1.88 19.45
N ASP A 161 10.97 2.44 20.40
CA ASP A 161 11.38 1.66 21.58
C ASP A 161 10.18 1.50 22.51
N THR A 162 9.93 0.27 22.95
CA THR A 162 8.81 -0.07 23.83
C THR A 162 9.12 0.20 25.29
N VAL A 163 10.37 0.45 25.63
CA VAL A 163 10.83 0.79 26.99
C VAL A 163 11.32 2.23 26.99
N GLU A 164 10.38 3.14 27.18
CA GLU A 164 10.71 4.56 27.31
C GLU A 164 10.94 4.94 28.78
N ASN A 165 12.07 5.62 29.05
CA ASN A 165 12.36 6.17 30.37
C ASN A 165 11.96 7.65 30.48
N ASP A 166 11.33 8.24 29.45
CA ASP A 166 11.02 9.66 29.34
C ASP A 166 9.53 9.98 29.42
N SER A 167 8.65 8.98 29.53
CA SER A 167 7.22 9.15 29.72
C SER A 167 6.79 8.95 31.18
N PHE A 168 5.57 9.38 31.51
CA PHE A 168 4.96 9.30 32.85
C PHE A 168 4.70 7.86 33.34
N GLY A 169 5.54 6.97 33.09
CA GLY A 169 5.51 5.58 33.49
C GLY A 169 6.02 4.69 32.37
N ASN A 170 7.08 4.00 32.67
CA ASN A 170 7.73 3.02 31.79
C ASN A 170 6.82 1.84 31.40
N THR A 171 5.50 1.99 31.56
CA THR A 171 4.49 0.98 31.24
C THR A 171 3.43 1.53 30.30
N TYR A 172 3.68 2.67 29.68
CA TYR A 172 2.73 3.35 28.80
C TYR A 172 2.27 2.45 27.65
N ASP A 173 3.16 1.69 27.11
CA ASP A 173 2.93 0.76 26.00
C ASP A 173 3.19 -0.70 26.37
N LYS A 174 3.07 -1.07 27.65
CA LYS A 174 3.28 -2.45 28.14
C LYS A 174 2.45 -3.51 27.42
N ASP A 175 1.31 -3.10 26.84
CA ASP A 175 0.41 -3.95 26.07
C ASP A 175 0.65 -3.82 24.55
N ALA A 176 1.60 -2.98 24.12
CA ALA A 176 2.08 -2.97 22.75
C ALA A 176 2.86 -4.26 22.49
N ASP A 177 2.70 -4.82 21.29
CA ASP A 177 3.58 -5.91 20.84
C ASP A 177 5.00 -5.32 20.70
N GLY A 178 5.77 -5.43 21.79
CA GLY A 178 7.06 -4.80 21.98
C GLY A 178 8.20 -5.37 21.15
N THR A 179 7.91 -6.18 20.16
CA THR A 179 8.94 -6.71 19.26
C THR A 179 9.25 -5.65 18.20
N PRO A 180 10.46 -5.07 18.16
CA PRO A 180 10.87 -4.17 17.10
C PRO A 180 10.65 -4.81 15.73
N GLN A 181 9.96 -4.12 14.86
CA GLN A 181 9.64 -4.59 13.50
C GLN A 181 10.67 -4.02 12.53
N PHE A 182 11.78 -4.76 12.34
CA PHE A 182 12.78 -4.41 11.33
C PHE A 182 12.49 -5.15 10.02
N ASP A 183 12.76 -4.48 8.91
CA ASP A 183 12.70 -5.09 7.60
C ASP A 183 13.94 -5.97 7.37
N THR A 184 13.80 -7.27 7.58
CA THR A 184 14.86 -8.26 7.42
C THR A 184 15.02 -8.72 5.96
N TRP A 185 14.19 -8.20 5.04
CA TRP A 185 14.22 -8.60 3.64
C TRP A 185 15.60 -8.49 2.98
N TYR A 186 16.36 -7.49 3.37
CA TYR A 186 17.67 -7.21 2.77
C TYR A 186 18.85 -7.91 3.45
N ASP A 187 18.62 -8.69 4.50
CA ASP A 187 19.67 -9.45 5.14
C ASP A 187 20.20 -10.54 4.20
N ASN A 188 21.51 -10.58 4.04
CA ASN A 188 22.14 -11.64 3.27
C ASN A 188 22.16 -12.92 4.09
N VAL A 189 21.80 -14.03 3.46
CA VAL A 189 21.78 -15.37 4.09
C VAL A 189 22.60 -16.33 3.26
N ALA A 190 23.39 -17.18 3.94
CA ALA A 190 24.05 -18.34 3.35
C ALA A 190 24.10 -19.45 4.42
N THR A 191 23.22 -20.44 4.32
CA THR A 191 23.11 -21.54 5.30
C THR A 191 23.17 -22.89 4.60
N THR A 192 24.01 -23.78 5.10
CA THR A 192 24.24 -25.12 4.54
C THR A 192 23.73 -26.20 5.47
N VAL A 193 23.04 -27.19 4.89
CA VAL A 193 22.57 -28.39 5.60
C VAL A 193 22.91 -29.64 4.79
N THR A 194 22.98 -30.78 5.49
CA THR A 194 23.05 -32.11 4.83
C THR A 194 21.62 -32.52 4.41
N VAL A 195 21.48 -33.06 3.20
CA VAL A 195 20.19 -33.52 2.66
C VAL A 195 19.67 -34.72 3.46
N ASN A 196 18.42 -34.65 3.88
CA ASN A 196 17.73 -35.78 4.51
C ASN A 196 17.33 -36.79 3.41
N THR A 197 17.86 -38.00 3.51
CA THR A 197 17.58 -39.04 2.52
C THR A 197 16.29 -39.80 2.73
N THR A 198 15.62 -39.58 3.87
CA THR A 198 14.39 -40.34 4.25
C THR A 198 13.15 -39.44 4.38
N GLY A 199 13.28 -38.15 4.21
CA GLY A 199 12.20 -37.18 4.34
C GLY A 199 12.61 -35.83 3.78
N ASP A 200 11.74 -34.84 3.97
CA ASP A 200 11.99 -33.49 3.50
C ASP A 200 13.23 -32.88 4.17
N THR A 201 13.97 -32.10 3.41
CA THR A 201 15.10 -31.32 3.92
C THR A 201 14.65 -29.87 4.13
N VAL A 202 14.80 -29.36 5.34
CA VAL A 202 14.53 -27.96 5.66
C VAL A 202 15.86 -27.22 5.83
N VAL A 203 16.05 -26.18 5.04
CA VAL A 203 17.19 -25.25 5.14
C VAL A 203 16.65 -23.93 5.66
N LYS A 204 17.17 -23.44 6.76
CA LYS A 204 16.74 -22.18 7.41
C LYS A 204 17.92 -21.39 7.95
N ASP A 205 17.80 -20.08 7.99
CA ASP A 205 18.88 -19.21 8.47
C ASP A 205 19.07 -19.25 9.99
N LYS A 206 18.00 -19.53 10.74
CA LYS A 206 18.00 -19.63 12.20
C LYS A 206 17.12 -20.80 12.67
N GLU A 207 17.43 -21.37 13.82
CA GLU A 207 16.63 -22.45 14.40
C GLU A 207 15.26 -21.96 14.92
N THR A 208 15.25 -20.77 15.51
CA THR A 208 14.03 -20.11 16.01
C THR A 208 13.76 -18.86 15.20
N GLU A 209 12.50 -18.63 14.85
CA GLU A 209 12.05 -17.47 14.06
C GLU A 209 12.91 -17.23 12.81
N PRO A 210 12.96 -18.19 11.88
CA PRO A 210 13.76 -18.04 10.67
C PRO A 210 13.22 -16.89 9.81
N THR A 211 14.12 -16.04 9.29
CA THR A 211 13.74 -15.00 8.34
C THR A 211 13.60 -15.54 6.91
N ILE A 212 14.22 -16.68 6.64
CA ILE A 212 14.00 -17.46 5.42
C ILE A 212 14.18 -18.94 5.69
N GLN A 213 13.31 -19.74 5.12
CA GLN A 213 13.46 -21.19 5.07
C GLN A 213 13.01 -21.74 3.73
N ALA A 214 13.65 -22.83 3.29
CA ALA A 214 13.23 -23.60 2.13
C ALA A 214 13.00 -25.05 2.54
N THR A 215 11.85 -25.60 2.17
CA THR A 215 11.52 -27.02 2.32
C THR A 215 11.70 -27.71 0.97
N VAL A 216 12.59 -28.67 0.93
CA VAL A 216 12.94 -29.47 -0.24
C VAL A 216 12.37 -30.87 -0.02
N PRO A 217 11.34 -31.27 -0.79
CA PRO A 217 10.72 -32.59 -0.63
C PRO A 217 11.71 -33.72 -0.84
N ALA A 218 11.48 -34.84 -0.17
CA ALA A 218 12.24 -36.05 -0.40
C ALA A 218 12.23 -36.41 -1.91
N ASP A 219 13.33 -36.93 -2.40
CA ASP A 219 13.54 -37.33 -3.81
C ASP A 219 13.39 -36.20 -4.86
N SER A 220 13.44 -34.93 -4.43
CA SER A 220 13.40 -33.79 -5.35
C SER A 220 14.77 -33.31 -5.80
N THR A 221 15.84 -33.85 -5.22
CA THR A 221 17.24 -33.53 -5.57
C THR A 221 18.15 -34.71 -5.35
N THR A 222 19.27 -34.77 -6.10
CA THR A 222 20.37 -35.72 -5.91
C THR A 222 21.53 -35.14 -5.11
N ALA A 223 21.44 -33.88 -4.68
CA ALA A 223 22.45 -33.25 -3.86
C ALA A 223 22.60 -33.94 -2.49
N THR A 224 23.80 -33.93 -1.94
CA THR A 224 24.09 -34.44 -0.58
C THR A 224 24.12 -33.32 0.45
N GLN A 225 24.38 -32.11 0.00
CA GLN A 225 24.29 -30.87 0.79
C GLN A 225 23.57 -29.79 0.01
N LEU A 226 22.85 -28.94 0.71
CA LEU A 226 22.16 -27.78 0.16
C LEU A 226 22.56 -26.53 0.93
N THR A 227 22.92 -25.50 0.20
CA THR A 227 23.11 -24.15 0.75
C THR A 227 22.00 -23.23 0.23
N LEU A 228 21.22 -22.70 1.15
CA LEU A 228 20.24 -21.65 0.86
C LEU A 228 20.95 -20.30 0.88
N VAL A 229 20.90 -19.58 -0.22
CA VAL A 229 21.47 -18.24 -0.37
C VAL A 229 20.35 -17.25 -0.66
N LYS A 230 20.31 -16.14 0.07
CA LYS A 230 19.46 -14.99 -0.20
C LYS A 230 20.31 -13.73 -0.20
N ASN A 231 20.18 -12.92 -1.24
CA ASN A 231 20.84 -11.61 -1.34
C ASN A 231 19.85 -10.59 -1.88
N LYS A 232 20.00 -9.31 -1.51
CA LYS A 232 19.29 -8.23 -2.17
C LYS A 232 19.57 -8.27 -3.68
N ALA A 233 18.54 -8.06 -4.47
CA ALA A 233 18.64 -7.98 -5.93
C ALA A 233 17.92 -6.74 -6.47
N GLU A 234 18.24 -6.38 -7.69
CA GLU A 234 17.54 -5.33 -8.44
C GLU A 234 16.19 -5.83 -8.92
N THR A 235 15.19 -4.95 -8.87
CA THR A 235 13.87 -5.27 -9.40
C THR A 235 13.92 -5.39 -10.92
N PRO A 236 13.43 -6.50 -11.51
CA PRO A 236 13.38 -6.66 -12.96
C PRO A 236 12.69 -5.50 -13.65
N ALA A 237 13.23 -5.03 -14.77
CA ALA A 237 12.82 -3.79 -15.45
C ALA A 237 11.35 -3.78 -15.92
N ASN A 238 10.78 -4.97 -16.19
CA ASN A 238 9.39 -5.10 -16.64
C ASN A 238 8.38 -5.14 -15.49
N ILE A 239 8.84 -5.14 -14.22
CA ILE A 239 7.94 -5.04 -13.07
C ILE A 239 7.64 -3.56 -12.80
N THR A 240 6.37 -3.19 -12.92
CA THR A 240 5.92 -1.82 -12.65
C THR A 240 5.74 -1.61 -11.15
N VAL A 241 6.51 -0.67 -10.59
CA VAL A 241 6.34 -0.21 -9.21
C VAL A 241 5.47 1.05 -9.23
N VAL A 242 4.24 0.91 -8.76
CA VAL A 242 3.27 2.02 -8.73
C VAL A 242 3.62 2.96 -7.57
N THR A 243 3.44 4.27 -7.75
CA THR A 243 3.66 5.26 -6.68
C THR A 243 2.83 4.90 -5.43
N GLY A 244 3.45 4.95 -4.26
CA GLY A 244 2.83 4.50 -2.99
C GLY A 244 3.04 3.02 -2.69
N THR A 245 3.75 2.29 -3.57
CA THR A 245 4.26 0.95 -3.31
C THR A 245 5.78 0.91 -3.34
N LYS A 246 6.38 -0.12 -2.78
CA LYS A 246 7.79 -0.43 -2.92
C LYS A 246 7.97 -1.86 -3.42
N ALA A 247 9.05 -2.09 -4.15
CA ALA A 247 9.47 -3.43 -4.54
C ALA A 247 10.50 -3.94 -3.53
N LEU A 248 10.29 -5.16 -3.05
CA LEU A 248 11.25 -5.91 -2.26
C LEU A 248 11.74 -7.05 -3.14
N THR A 249 12.97 -6.97 -3.64
CA THR A 249 13.53 -7.97 -4.54
C THR A 249 14.72 -8.66 -3.91
N ALA A 250 14.69 -9.98 -3.88
CA ALA A 250 15.76 -10.82 -3.40
C ALA A 250 16.10 -11.91 -4.42
N GLU A 251 17.37 -12.09 -4.68
CA GLU A 251 17.89 -13.29 -5.34
C GLU A 251 17.92 -14.41 -4.31
N VAL A 252 17.19 -15.49 -4.57
CA VAL A 252 17.19 -16.69 -3.74
C VAL A 252 17.72 -17.85 -4.56
N LYS A 253 18.59 -18.67 -3.97
CA LYS A 253 19.18 -19.84 -4.61
C LYS A 253 19.28 -21.00 -3.63
N LEU A 254 19.10 -22.20 -4.13
CA LEU A 254 19.65 -23.40 -3.53
C LEU A 254 20.83 -23.87 -4.38
N ILE A 255 21.97 -24.11 -3.75
CA ILE A 255 23.16 -24.64 -4.42
C ILE A 255 23.58 -25.95 -3.76
N ASP A 256 24.10 -26.88 -4.57
CA ASP A 256 24.64 -28.17 -4.11
C ASP A 256 26.06 -28.04 -3.56
N GLN A 257 26.62 -29.14 -3.10
CA GLN A 257 27.98 -29.23 -2.58
C GLN A 257 29.09 -28.86 -3.60
N ASN A 258 28.74 -28.76 -4.87
CA ASN A 258 29.67 -28.40 -5.97
C ASN A 258 29.46 -26.93 -6.41
N GLY A 259 28.54 -26.20 -5.78
CA GLY A 259 28.19 -24.83 -6.15
C GLY A 259 27.20 -24.72 -7.32
N ASN A 260 26.60 -25.82 -7.78
CA ASN A 260 25.61 -25.78 -8.85
C ASN A 260 24.22 -25.42 -8.31
N LYS A 261 23.45 -24.65 -9.08
CA LYS A 261 22.07 -24.35 -8.80
C LYS A 261 21.24 -25.64 -8.76
N VAL A 262 20.39 -25.78 -7.75
CA VAL A 262 19.48 -26.92 -7.59
C VAL A 262 18.06 -26.47 -7.97
N ASN A 263 17.47 -27.16 -8.95
CA ASN A 263 16.07 -27.03 -9.34
C ASN A 263 15.31 -28.27 -8.87
N ALA A 264 13.98 -28.16 -8.72
CA ALA A 264 13.16 -29.28 -8.34
C ALA A 264 13.09 -30.33 -9.47
N ALA A 265 12.98 -31.60 -9.10
CA ALA A 265 12.72 -32.67 -10.07
C ALA A 265 11.37 -32.43 -10.78
N SER A 266 11.24 -32.95 -11.98
CA SER A 266 10.03 -32.80 -12.80
C SER A 266 8.75 -33.13 -12.03
N GLY A 267 7.80 -32.20 -12.03
CA GLY A 267 6.53 -32.32 -11.32
C GLY A 267 6.61 -32.13 -9.80
N LYS A 268 7.76 -31.70 -9.28
CA LYS A 268 7.98 -31.31 -7.88
C LYS A 268 8.17 -29.80 -7.79
N PHE A 269 8.01 -29.26 -6.61
CA PHE A 269 8.34 -27.87 -6.29
C PHE A 269 8.89 -27.78 -4.85
N PHE A 270 9.62 -26.73 -4.59
CA PHE A 270 10.09 -26.35 -3.26
C PHE A 270 9.06 -25.42 -2.63
N THR A 271 8.98 -25.41 -1.31
CA THR A 271 8.23 -24.41 -0.56
C THR A 271 9.23 -23.50 0.15
N VAL A 272 9.11 -22.20 -0.09
CA VAL A 272 9.97 -21.19 0.53
C VAL A 272 9.11 -20.23 1.33
N SER A 273 9.54 -19.93 2.55
CA SER A 273 8.94 -18.88 3.38
C SER A 273 9.98 -17.81 3.66
N MET A 274 9.61 -16.55 3.46
CA MET A 274 10.48 -15.40 3.70
C MET A 274 9.74 -14.31 4.44
N GLU A 275 10.36 -13.74 5.47
CA GLU A 275 9.85 -12.55 6.14
C GLU A 275 10.01 -11.32 5.26
N ILE A 276 8.91 -10.60 5.02
CA ILE A 276 8.87 -9.35 4.23
C ILE A 276 8.33 -8.17 5.02
N GLY A 277 7.92 -8.41 6.26
CA GLY A 277 7.34 -7.42 7.16
C GLY A 277 5.86 -7.66 7.45
N LYS A 278 5.43 -7.28 8.66
CA LYS A 278 4.06 -7.48 9.15
C LYS A 278 3.11 -6.40 8.65
N ASN A 279 1.83 -6.76 8.58
CA ASN A 279 0.72 -5.84 8.25
C ASN A 279 0.91 -5.07 6.93
N LEU A 280 1.63 -5.63 5.96
CA LEU A 280 1.77 -5.07 4.63
C LEU A 280 0.58 -5.48 3.75
N ASN A 281 0.27 -4.63 2.78
CA ASN A 281 -0.54 -5.04 1.64
C ASN A 281 0.39 -5.55 0.54
N VAL A 282 0.40 -6.86 0.31
CA VAL A 282 1.14 -7.48 -0.81
C VAL A 282 0.26 -7.38 -2.06
N VAL A 283 0.60 -6.41 -2.90
CA VAL A 283 -0.14 -6.10 -4.13
C VAL A 283 0.07 -7.19 -5.17
N ASN A 284 1.34 -7.61 -5.36
CA ASN A 284 1.75 -8.70 -6.23
C ASN A 284 3.01 -9.37 -5.69
N PHE A 285 3.21 -10.61 -6.06
CA PHE A 285 4.45 -11.34 -5.82
C PHE A 285 4.91 -12.01 -7.12
N TYR A 286 6.16 -11.80 -7.48
CA TYR A 286 6.72 -12.22 -8.77
C TYR A 286 7.88 -13.19 -8.57
N HIS A 287 7.96 -14.18 -9.45
CA HIS A 287 9.14 -14.98 -9.73
C HIS A 287 9.73 -14.47 -11.04
N ASN A 288 10.90 -13.83 -10.98
CA ASN A 288 11.42 -13.05 -12.09
C ASN A 288 10.41 -11.98 -12.54
N GLU A 289 9.83 -12.10 -13.73
CA GLU A 289 8.81 -11.21 -14.28
C GLU A 289 7.39 -11.81 -14.27
N MET A 290 7.26 -13.06 -13.86
CA MET A 290 6.00 -13.79 -13.83
C MET A 290 5.31 -13.59 -12.48
N ALA A 291 4.07 -13.09 -12.48
CA ALA A 291 3.27 -12.97 -11.27
C ALA A 291 2.81 -14.36 -10.79
N LEU A 292 3.03 -14.63 -9.50
CA LEU A 292 2.54 -15.84 -8.86
C LEU A 292 1.05 -15.72 -8.51
N THR A 293 0.39 -16.87 -8.43
CA THR A 293 -1.02 -16.95 -8.05
C THR A 293 -1.17 -16.87 -6.53
N LYS A 294 -1.91 -15.87 -6.05
CA LYS A 294 -2.24 -15.75 -4.62
C LYS A 294 -3.25 -16.83 -4.22
N VAL A 295 -3.00 -17.50 -3.09
CA VAL A 295 -3.93 -18.46 -2.48
C VAL A 295 -4.47 -17.95 -1.15
N ALA A 296 -5.53 -18.58 -0.65
CA ALA A 296 -6.27 -18.13 0.54
C ALA A 296 -5.51 -18.39 1.85
N ASP A 297 -4.75 -19.48 1.91
CA ASP A 297 -3.98 -19.89 3.08
C ASP A 297 -2.79 -20.77 2.66
N VAL A 298 -1.90 -21.07 3.61
CA VAL A 298 -0.70 -21.86 3.37
C VAL A 298 -0.99 -23.30 2.95
N SER A 299 -2.11 -23.87 3.38
CA SER A 299 -2.51 -25.26 3.01
C SER A 299 -2.99 -25.36 1.57
N SER A 300 -3.32 -24.23 0.96
CA SER A 300 -3.75 -24.13 -0.45
C SER A 300 -2.57 -24.03 -1.44
N LEU A 301 -1.33 -24.05 -0.97
CA LEU A 301 -0.12 -24.11 -1.79
C LEU A 301 0.10 -25.53 -2.32
N THR A 302 -0.58 -25.89 -3.40
CA THR A 302 -0.64 -27.25 -3.94
C THR A 302 -0.07 -27.39 -5.35
N ALA A 303 0.33 -26.29 -5.98
CA ALA A 303 0.92 -26.25 -7.31
C ALA A 303 2.13 -25.31 -7.32
N ASN A 304 2.93 -25.36 -8.41
CA ASN A 304 4.03 -24.41 -8.63
C ASN A 304 3.51 -22.97 -8.82
N ASP A 305 4.34 -21.97 -8.54
CA ASP A 305 4.06 -20.54 -8.75
C ASP A 305 2.82 -20.02 -8.01
N GLN A 306 2.62 -20.48 -6.80
CA GLN A 306 1.61 -19.98 -5.87
C GLN A 306 2.26 -19.28 -4.68
N TYR A 307 1.53 -18.33 -4.07
CA TYR A 307 1.99 -17.69 -2.83
C TYR A 307 0.86 -17.37 -1.87
N TYR A 308 1.22 -17.33 -0.61
CA TYR A 308 0.39 -16.86 0.50
C TYR A 308 1.19 -15.87 1.34
N TYR A 309 0.57 -14.81 1.80
CA TYR A 309 1.18 -13.86 2.73
C TYR A 309 0.40 -13.84 4.03
N ASP A 310 1.10 -14.08 5.13
CA ASP A 310 0.56 -13.95 6.50
C ASP A 310 0.91 -12.57 7.06
N ALA A 311 -0.11 -11.72 7.21
CA ALA A 311 0.07 -10.37 7.74
C ALA A 311 0.48 -10.34 9.22
N THR A 312 0.20 -11.41 9.96
CA THR A 312 0.50 -11.51 11.40
C THR A 312 1.97 -11.82 11.65
N THR A 313 2.51 -12.79 10.91
CA THR A 313 3.93 -13.17 11.00
C THR A 313 4.81 -12.28 10.13
N GLY A 314 4.27 -11.77 9.03
CA GLY A 314 5.01 -11.00 8.03
C GLY A 314 5.67 -11.86 6.97
N ASP A 315 5.35 -13.15 6.91
CA ASP A 315 5.94 -14.10 5.99
C ASP A 315 5.17 -14.18 4.68
N VAL A 316 5.90 -14.19 3.56
CA VAL A 316 5.40 -14.70 2.29
C VAL A 316 5.87 -16.13 2.11
N THR A 317 4.95 -17.07 1.96
CA THR A 317 5.23 -18.47 1.66
C THR A 317 4.84 -18.73 0.21
N PHE A 318 5.72 -19.32 -0.57
CA PHE A 318 5.50 -19.57 -1.99
C PHE A 318 6.10 -20.89 -2.45
N THR A 319 5.64 -21.34 -3.60
CA THR A 319 6.11 -22.56 -4.25
C THR A 319 6.88 -22.21 -5.52
N THR A 320 7.96 -22.92 -5.77
CA THR A 320 8.78 -22.75 -6.99
C THR A 320 9.50 -24.03 -7.36
N ASP A 321 9.67 -24.29 -8.64
CA ASP A 321 10.46 -25.42 -9.15
C ASP A 321 11.89 -25.01 -9.50
N ASP A 322 12.17 -23.72 -9.63
CA ASP A 322 13.49 -23.16 -9.79
C ASP A 322 13.65 -21.85 -9.00
N PHE A 323 14.84 -21.30 -8.99
CA PHE A 323 15.17 -20.09 -8.25
C PHE A 323 15.69 -19.00 -9.18
N SER A 324 15.17 -17.79 -8.97
CA SER A 324 15.61 -16.56 -9.62
C SER A 324 15.22 -15.39 -8.70
N PRO A 325 15.36 -14.12 -9.09
CA PRO A 325 14.86 -13.05 -8.24
C PRO A 325 13.36 -13.17 -7.96
N PHE A 326 12.99 -13.06 -6.69
CA PHE A 326 11.61 -12.93 -6.23
C PHE A 326 11.35 -11.50 -5.81
N THR A 327 10.21 -10.95 -6.25
CA THR A 327 9.86 -9.56 -5.99
C THR A 327 8.47 -9.47 -5.38
N ALA A 328 8.37 -8.93 -4.16
CA ALA A 328 7.12 -8.50 -3.56
C ALA A 328 6.88 -7.02 -3.84
N ILE A 329 5.74 -6.69 -4.44
CA ILE A 329 5.27 -5.30 -4.49
C ILE A 329 4.37 -5.09 -3.28
N VAL A 330 4.81 -4.22 -2.37
CA VAL A 330 4.14 -4.01 -1.09
C VAL A 330 3.77 -2.55 -0.89
N SER A 331 2.70 -2.32 -0.14
CA SER A 331 2.27 -1.00 0.31
C SER A 331 2.04 -1.02 1.82
N ASN A 332 2.43 0.05 2.50
CA ASN A 332 2.08 0.28 3.91
C ASN A 332 0.63 0.80 4.05
N SER A 333 0.01 1.17 2.94
CA SER A 333 -1.40 1.57 2.88
C SER A 333 -2.29 0.33 2.72
N VAL A 334 -3.50 0.40 3.27
CA VAL A 334 -4.54 -0.60 2.99
C VAL A 334 -4.92 -0.65 1.50
N PHE A 335 -4.59 0.39 0.73
CA PHE A 335 -4.87 0.51 -0.70
C PHE A 335 -3.72 -0.03 -1.56
N ASN A 336 -4.01 -0.32 -2.82
CA ASN A 336 -3.04 -0.86 -3.79
C ASN A 336 -1.98 0.15 -4.27
N GLY A 337 -1.86 1.29 -3.63
CA GLY A 337 -0.92 2.36 -3.95
C GLY A 337 -1.59 3.72 -3.87
N GLY A 338 -0.82 4.75 -4.17
CA GLY A 338 -1.24 6.14 -4.05
C GLY A 338 -1.08 6.72 -2.66
N ASP A 339 -1.24 8.02 -2.56
CA ASP A 339 -1.21 8.78 -1.31
C ASP A 339 -2.52 9.58 -1.08
N GLY A 340 -3.52 9.34 -1.91
CA GLY A 340 -4.83 9.99 -1.83
C GLY A 340 -4.89 11.43 -2.32
N LYS A 341 -3.81 11.94 -2.96
CA LYS A 341 -3.79 13.25 -3.61
C LYS A 341 -4.26 13.15 -5.07
N GLU A 342 -4.60 14.30 -5.67
CA GLU A 342 -5.09 14.37 -7.05
C GLU A 342 -4.11 13.76 -8.05
N ALA A 343 -2.82 14.10 -7.91
CA ALA A 343 -1.78 13.56 -8.80
C ALA A 343 -1.47 12.07 -8.55
N ASN A 344 -1.87 11.54 -7.41
CA ASN A 344 -1.55 10.18 -6.98
C ASN A 344 -2.68 9.59 -6.11
N PRO A 345 -3.87 9.29 -6.69
CA PRO A 345 -5.03 8.81 -5.96
C PRO A 345 -4.78 7.44 -5.33
N TYR A 346 -5.45 7.14 -4.22
CA TYR A 346 -5.48 5.78 -3.70
C TYR A 346 -6.08 4.81 -4.72
N LEU A 347 -5.38 3.71 -4.98
CA LEU A 347 -5.81 2.67 -5.92
C LEU A 347 -6.63 1.62 -5.18
N ILE A 348 -7.87 1.42 -5.62
CA ILE A 348 -8.84 0.51 -5.01
C ILE A 348 -8.99 -0.71 -5.91
N ALA A 349 -8.56 -1.86 -5.43
CA ALA A 349 -8.57 -3.11 -6.20
C ALA A 349 -9.51 -4.19 -5.62
N THR A 350 -9.91 -4.06 -4.34
CA THR A 350 -10.73 -5.07 -3.66
C THR A 350 -11.88 -4.44 -2.85
N ALA A 351 -12.88 -5.25 -2.52
CA ALA A 351 -13.99 -4.83 -1.67
C ALA A 351 -13.53 -4.38 -0.28
N GLU A 352 -12.58 -5.10 0.31
CA GLU A 352 -12.03 -4.76 1.63
C GLU A 352 -11.39 -3.37 1.60
N GLN A 353 -10.67 -3.04 0.52
CA GLN A 353 -10.09 -1.70 0.34
C GLN A 353 -11.16 -0.63 0.17
N ALA A 354 -12.20 -0.91 -0.62
CA ALA A 354 -13.33 0.01 -0.78
C ALA A 354 -14.01 0.31 0.56
N MET A 355 -14.20 -0.69 1.42
CA MET A 355 -14.77 -0.54 2.78
C MET A 355 -13.84 0.23 3.75
N GLN A 356 -12.55 0.39 3.45
CA GLN A 356 -11.66 1.24 4.26
C GLN A 356 -11.79 2.74 3.97
N ILE A 357 -12.45 3.11 2.86
CA ILE A 357 -12.64 4.53 2.49
C ILE A 357 -13.34 5.31 3.61
N GLU A 358 -14.32 4.72 4.24
CA GLU A 358 -15.06 5.36 5.36
C GLU A 358 -14.16 5.67 6.58
N LYS A 359 -13.09 4.89 6.78
CA LYS A 359 -12.14 5.02 7.90
C LYS A 359 -11.07 6.08 7.65
N LEU A 360 -10.95 6.60 6.42
CA LEU A 360 -10.01 7.69 6.13
C LEU A 360 -10.32 8.90 7.01
N LYS A 361 -9.31 9.45 7.67
CA LYS A 361 -9.47 10.62 8.56
C LYS A 361 -9.82 11.90 7.81
N GLY A 362 -9.37 12.05 6.58
CA GLY A 362 -9.62 13.17 5.68
C GLY A 362 -10.30 12.73 4.38
N GLY A 363 -10.57 13.69 3.51
CA GLY A 363 -10.96 13.41 2.14
C GLY A 363 -9.79 12.89 1.31
N ALA A 364 -10.09 12.26 0.17
CA ALA A 364 -9.08 11.70 -0.70
C ALA A 364 -9.53 11.65 -2.16
N TYR A 365 -8.55 11.56 -3.06
CA TYR A 365 -8.74 11.12 -4.43
C TYR A 365 -8.58 9.60 -4.49
N LEU A 366 -9.53 8.92 -5.12
CA LEU A 366 -9.69 7.48 -5.19
C LEU A 366 -9.81 7.06 -6.66
N LYS A 367 -9.24 5.92 -7.02
CA LYS A 367 -9.30 5.39 -8.38
C LYS A 367 -9.51 3.88 -8.36
N LEU A 368 -10.54 3.39 -9.04
CA LEU A 368 -10.72 1.96 -9.21
C LEU A 368 -9.68 1.40 -10.19
N VAL A 369 -9.17 0.22 -9.88
CA VAL A 369 -8.24 -0.52 -10.75
C VAL A 369 -8.72 -1.93 -11.05
N ASN A 370 -9.84 -2.35 -10.45
CA ASN A 370 -10.56 -3.59 -10.73
C ASN A 370 -12.07 -3.36 -10.58
N ASP A 371 -12.85 -4.27 -11.14
CA ASP A 371 -14.27 -4.40 -10.81
C ASP A 371 -14.41 -4.95 -9.37
N ILE A 372 -15.29 -4.34 -8.59
CA ILE A 372 -15.43 -4.61 -7.16
C ILE A 372 -16.89 -4.85 -6.80
N THR A 373 -17.16 -5.90 -6.03
CA THR A 373 -18.45 -6.11 -5.37
C THR A 373 -18.31 -5.89 -3.89
N VAL A 374 -18.97 -4.87 -3.35
CA VAL A 374 -18.93 -4.53 -1.92
C VAL A 374 -20.11 -5.14 -1.17
N PRO A 375 -19.90 -5.58 0.08
CA PRO A 375 -20.94 -6.23 0.88
C PRO A 375 -21.84 -5.25 1.62
N ASP A 376 -21.50 -3.96 1.65
CA ASP A 376 -22.25 -2.93 2.37
C ASP A 376 -22.03 -1.55 1.73
N GLU A 377 -22.84 -0.58 2.15
CA GLU A 377 -22.75 0.82 1.73
C GLU A 377 -21.43 1.44 2.16
N ILE A 378 -20.74 2.12 1.24
CA ILE A 378 -19.54 2.92 1.55
C ILE A 378 -20.00 4.30 2.05
N TYR A 379 -19.80 4.53 3.33
CA TYR A 379 -20.26 5.74 4.00
C TYR A 379 -19.21 6.85 3.99
N MET A 380 -19.43 7.88 3.16
CA MET A 380 -18.51 9.00 2.94
C MET A 380 -19.03 10.29 3.59
N SER A 381 -19.12 10.35 4.90
CA SER A 381 -19.72 11.51 5.58
C SER A 381 -18.69 12.55 6.02
N GLY A 382 -19.02 13.82 5.83
CA GLY A 382 -18.29 14.96 6.39
C GLY A 382 -16.92 15.26 5.75
N LYS A 383 -16.53 14.56 4.68
CA LYS A 383 -15.21 14.65 4.02
C LYS A 383 -15.38 14.90 2.52
N LYS A 384 -14.31 15.35 1.86
CA LYS A 384 -14.28 15.58 0.42
C LYS A 384 -13.61 14.42 -0.29
N PHE A 385 -14.36 13.71 -1.14
CA PHE A 385 -13.84 12.62 -1.96
C PHE A 385 -13.98 12.91 -3.44
N VAL A 386 -13.03 12.43 -4.22
CA VAL A 386 -13.10 12.35 -5.68
C VAL A 386 -12.86 10.89 -6.06
N LEU A 387 -13.83 10.25 -6.68
CA LEU A 387 -13.75 8.87 -7.15
C LEU A 387 -13.67 8.83 -8.66
N ASP A 388 -12.61 8.26 -9.19
CA ASP A 388 -12.47 7.93 -10.61
C ASP A 388 -12.80 6.45 -10.81
N LEU A 389 -13.84 6.17 -11.57
CA LEU A 389 -14.25 4.81 -11.91
C LEU A 389 -13.25 4.13 -12.85
N ASN A 390 -12.53 4.91 -13.67
CA ASN A 390 -11.45 4.42 -14.55
C ASN A 390 -11.87 3.20 -15.39
N GLY A 391 -13.12 3.17 -15.85
CA GLY A 391 -13.68 2.08 -16.66
C GLY A 391 -14.14 0.85 -15.89
N HIS A 392 -13.95 0.82 -14.57
CA HIS A 392 -14.31 -0.31 -13.72
C HIS A 392 -15.67 -0.14 -13.04
N THR A 393 -16.22 -1.26 -12.60
CA THR A 393 -17.51 -1.33 -11.94
C THR A 393 -17.34 -1.47 -10.43
N ILE A 394 -18.14 -0.69 -9.68
CA ILE A 394 -18.38 -0.94 -8.26
C ILE A 394 -19.85 -1.31 -8.04
N LYS A 395 -20.09 -2.49 -7.47
CA LYS A 395 -21.41 -3.08 -7.27
C LYS A 395 -21.66 -3.37 -5.80
N LEU A 396 -22.90 -3.22 -5.36
CA LEU A 396 -23.34 -3.61 -4.02
C LEU A 396 -24.12 -4.93 -4.08
N GLU A 397 -23.66 -5.91 -3.31
CA GLU A 397 -24.40 -7.17 -3.06
C GLU A 397 -24.39 -7.48 -1.57
N TYR A 398 -25.56 -7.53 -0.96
CA TYR A 398 -25.70 -7.97 0.42
C TYR A 398 -25.76 -9.50 0.53
N ALA A 399 -25.26 -10.03 1.63
CA ALA A 399 -25.51 -11.43 1.97
C ALA A 399 -27.03 -11.69 2.15
N GLU A 400 -27.50 -12.90 1.87
CA GLU A 400 -28.92 -13.25 1.85
C GLU A 400 -29.67 -12.98 3.17
N ASP A 401 -28.97 -13.00 4.29
CA ASP A 401 -29.50 -12.78 5.63
C ASP A 401 -29.42 -11.32 6.10
N VAL A 402 -28.75 -10.45 5.34
CA VAL A 402 -28.53 -9.04 5.68
C VAL A 402 -29.73 -8.20 5.22
N LYS A 403 -30.36 -7.50 6.16
CA LYS A 403 -31.43 -6.52 5.89
C LYS A 403 -30.97 -5.12 6.23
N PRO A 404 -30.32 -4.42 5.28
CA PRO A 404 -29.79 -3.09 5.56
C PRO A 404 -30.90 -2.05 5.76
N ASN A 405 -30.61 -1.02 6.52
CA ASN A 405 -31.53 0.10 6.69
C ASN A 405 -31.62 0.99 5.44
N ASN A 406 -30.59 1.04 4.62
CA ASN A 406 -30.54 1.74 3.34
C ASN A 406 -29.57 0.96 2.42
N GLY A 407 -29.76 1.04 1.11
CA GLY A 407 -29.05 0.20 0.16
C GLY A 407 -28.41 0.99 -0.98
N SER A 408 -27.51 1.91 -0.66
CA SER A 408 -26.71 2.59 -1.71
C SER A 408 -25.31 1.99 -1.79
N VAL A 409 -24.70 1.98 -2.97
CA VAL A 409 -23.28 1.64 -3.07
C VAL A 409 -22.44 2.70 -2.39
N LEU A 410 -22.74 3.97 -2.70
CA LEU A 410 -22.03 5.14 -2.17
C LEU A 410 -23.00 6.08 -1.47
N TYR A 411 -22.68 6.46 -0.25
CA TYR A 411 -23.41 7.48 0.49
C TYR A 411 -22.53 8.71 0.73
N ILE A 412 -23.06 9.90 0.42
CA ILE A 412 -22.42 11.18 0.78
C ILE A 412 -23.33 12.03 1.65
N GLY A 413 -22.83 12.49 2.78
CA GLY A 413 -23.55 13.32 3.73
C GLY A 413 -22.63 14.17 4.60
N GLY A 414 -23.24 14.91 5.55
CA GLY A 414 -22.52 15.77 6.50
C GLY A 414 -22.15 17.15 5.96
N LYS A 415 -22.04 18.14 6.86
CA LYS A 415 -21.88 19.57 6.53
C LYS A 415 -20.70 19.91 5.60
N ARG A 416 -19.66 19.08 5.56
CA ARG A 416 -18.48 19.24 4.68
C ARG A 416 -18.38 18.13 3.65
N GLY A 417 -19.38 17.24 3.60
CA GLY A 417 -19.38 16.07 2.72
C GLY A 417 -19.51 16.48 1.25
N SER A 418 -18.57 16.02 0.43
CA SER A 418 -18.61 16.19 -1.02
C SER A 418 -18.03 14.96 -1.69
N LEU A 419 -18.73 14.43 -2.69
CA LEU A 419 -18.27 13.36 -3.55
C LEU A 419 -18.34 13.82 -5.01
N THR A 420 -17.22 13.75 -5.71
CA THR A 420 -17.16 13.91 -7.16
C THR A 420 -16.89 12.56 -7.78
N ILE A 421 -17.69 12.15 -8.76
CA ILE A 421 -17.51 10.89 -9.49
C ILE A 421 -17.13 11.21 -10.92
N ASN A 422 -16.00 10.66 -11.33
CA ASN A 422 -15.46 10.75 -12.69
C ASN A 422 -15.33 9.35 -13.29
N ASP A 423 -15.24 9.28 -14.61
CA ASP A 423 -14.75 8.11 -15.33
C ASP A 423 -13.68 8.57 -16.31
N SER A 424 -12.42 8.33 -16.00
CA SER A 424 -11.30 8.75 -16.84
C SER A 424 -11.02 7.80 -18.00
N SER A 425 -11.74 6.68 -18.10
CA SER A 425 -11.55 5.72 -19.17
C SER A 425 -12.01 6.30 -20.52
N ALA A 426 -11.27 6.00 -21.59
CA ALA A 426 -11.63 6.46 -22.94
C ALA A 426 -12.98 5.89 -23.41
N ALA A 427 -13.32 4.67 -22.99
CA ALA A 427 -14.56 4.00 -23.35
C ALA A 427 -15.77 4.42 -22.49
N GLN A 428 -15.55 5.16 -21.40
CA GLN A 428 -16.58 5.60 -20.44
C GLN A 428 -17.45 4.42 -19.94
N THR A 429 -16.78 3.30 -19.58
CA THR A 429 -17.43 2.04 -19.17
C THR A 429 -17.55 1.90 -17.66
N GLY A 430 -16.97 2.83 -16.90
CA GLY A 430 -17.03 2.79 -15.43
C GLY A 430 -18.48 2.84 -14.93
N ALA A 431 -18.81 2.00 -13.95
CA ALA A 431 -20.18 1.87 -13.47
C ALA A 431 -20.33 1.83 -11.96
N VAL A 432 -21.47 2.31 -11.46
CA VAL A 432 -21.94 2.15 -10.08
C VAL A 432 -23.28 1.43 -10.14
N ILE A 433 -23.32 0.18 -9.63
CA ILE A 433 -24.49 -0.69 -9.73
C ILE A 433 -25.08 -0.92 -8.35
N GLY A 434 -26.31 -0.43 -8.12
CA GLY A 434 -27.05 -0.62 -6.89
C GLY A 434 -27.43 -2.08 -6.65
N SER A 435 -27.76 -2.40 -5.41
CA SER A 435 -28.27 -3.72 -5.05
C SER A 435 -29.62 -4.00 -5.74
N ASP A 436 -29.84 -5.24 -6.14
CA ASP A 436 -31.12 -5.75 -6.66
C ASP A 436 -32.12 -6.16 -5.58
N MET A 437 -31.75 -6.03 -4.31
CA MET A 437 -32.64 -6.33 -3.20
C MET A 437 -33.65 -5.20 -2.96
N THR A 438 -34.92 -5.51 -3.15
CA THR A 438 -36.02 -4.63 -2.75
C THR A 438 -36.44 -4.93 -1.31
N TYR A 439 -36.37 -3.92 -0.46
CA TYR A 439 -36.93 -3.96 0.89
C TYR A 439 -38.26 -3.21 0.92
N ALA A 440 -39.26 -3.80 1.53
CA ALA A 440 -40.52 -3.11 1.77
C ALA A 440 -40.25 -1.76 2.50
N ASN A 441 -40.67 -0.67 1.90
CA ASN A 441 -40.51 0.71 2.38
C ASN A 441 -39.10 1.30 2.39
N LYS A 442 -38.11 0.73 1.68
CA LYS A 442 -36.76 1.29 1.58
C LYS A 442 -36.31 1.39 0.13
N VAL A 443 -35.65 2.50 -0.18
CA VAL A 443 -35.12 2.77 -1.52
C VAL A 443 -33.67 2.35 -1.57
N THR A 444 -33.33 1.49 -2.53
CA THR A 444 -31.95 1.23 -2.89
C THR A 444 -31.53 2.14 -4.04
N SER A 445 -30.25 2.49 -4.11
CA SER A 445 -29.73 3.35 -5.18
C SER A 445 -28.27 3.07 -5.48
N ALA A 446 -27.81 3.49 -6.63
CA ALA A 446 -26.38 3.47 -6.91
C ALA A 446 -25.65 4.49 -6.01
N VAL A 447 -26.14 5.72 -5.94
CA VAL A 447 -25.56 6.76 -5.07
C VAL A 447 -26.65 7.49 -4.31
N ARG A 448 -26.44 7.69 -3.02
CA ARG A 448 -27.33 8.47 -2.15
C ARG A 448 -26.66 9.73 -1.63
N ALA A 449 -27.32 10.88 -1.82
CA ALA A 449 -26.94 12.13 -1.19
C ALA A 449 -27.88 12.42 -0.01
N GLY A 450 -27.32 12.40 1.20
CA GLY A 450 -28.05 12.68 2.44
C GLY A 450 -27.73 14.06 3.02
N ASN A 451 -28.12 14.28 4.25
CA ASN A 451 -28.02 15.57 4.96
C ASN A 451 -26.73 16.34 4.66
N TYR A 452 -26.85 17.54 4.10
CA TYR A 452 -25.76 18.45 3.71
C TYR A 452 -24.81 17.91 2.62
N GLY A 453 -25.00 16.68 2.14
CA GLY A 453 -24.12 16.06 1.13
C GLY A 453 -24.13 16.83 -0.17
N ARG A 454 -22.96 16.95 -0.78
CA ARG A 454 -22.78 17.48 -2.13
C ARG A 454 -22.27 16.39 -3.05
N LEU A 455 -23.05 16.04 -4.06
CA LEU A 455 -22.69 15.06 -5.08
C LEU A 455 -22.48 15.75 -6.42
N ILE A 456 -21.37 15.47 -7.09
CA ILE A 456 -21.05 15.93 -8.45
C ILE A 456 -20.75 14.70 -9.29
N ILE A 457 -21.40 14.56 -10.43
CA ILE A 457 -21.21 13.45 -11.36
C ILE A 457 -20.76 14.02 -12.70
N ASN A 458 -19.57 13.64 -13.14
CA ASN A 458 -19.00 14.07 -14.41
C ASN A 458 -19.00 12.96 -15.47
N GLY A 459 -19.11 11.69 -15.08
CA GLY A 459 -19.12 10.54 -15.96
C GLY A 459 -19.49 9.25 -15.24
N GLY A 460 -19.51 8.14 -15.95
CA GLY A 460 -19.85 6.81 -15.44
C GLY A 460 -21.29 6.39 -15.76
N HIS A 461 -21.58 5.12 -15.54
CA HIS A 461 -22.90 4.51 -15.72
C HIS A 461 -23.49 4.14 -14.36
N PHE A 462 -24.66 4.66 -14.06
CA PHE A 462 -25.38 4.46 -12.79
C PHE A 462 -26.60 3.60 -13.04
N TYR A 463 -26.68 2.50 -12.30
CA TYR A 463 -27.66 1.46 -12.57
C TYR A 463 -28.46 1.06 -11.33
N GLY A 464 -29.78 1.13 -11.44
CA GLY A 464 -30.73 0.59 -10.47
C GLY A 464 -31.27 -0.75 -10.97
N THR A 465 -30.96 -1.86 -10.31
CA THR A 465 -31.13 -3.22 -10.83
C THR A 465 -32.50 -3.85 -10.64
N SER A 466 -33.34 -3.30 -9.76
CA SER A 466 -34.66 -3.85 -9.50
C SER A 466 -35.75 -2.78 -9.40
N GLU A 467 -37.00 -3.21 -9.43
CA GLU A 467 -38.15 -2.33 -9.21
C GLU A 467 -38.04 -1.60 -7.86
N GLY A 468 -38.25 -0.29 -7.86
CA GLY A 468 -38.11 0.55 -6.68
C GLY A 468 -36.70 1.05 -6.40
N THR A 469 -35.67 0.61 -7.17
CA THR A 469 -34.32 1.14 -7.08
C THR A 469 -34.16 2.40 -7.94
N SER A 470 -33.27 3.31 -7.51
CA SER A 470 -32.95 4.52 -8.27
C SER A 470 -31.45 4.58 -8.60
N CYS A 471 -31.06 5.34 -9.62
CA CYS A 471 -29.65 5.61 -9.85
C CYS A 471 -29.12 6.57 -8.80
N ILE A 472 -29.79 7.71 -8.64
CA ILE A 472 -29.44 8.76 -7.67
C ILE A 472 -30.61 9.00 -6.74
N PHE A 473 -30.34 8.93 -5.45
CA PHE A 473 -31.34 9.17 -4.42
C PHE A 473 -30.92 10.35 -3.52
N VAL A 474 -31.76 11.35 -3.42
CA VAL A 474 -31.59 12.48 -2.50
C VAL A 474 -32.62 12.37 -1.38
N TYR A 475 -32.11 12.22 -0.16
CA TYR A 475 -32.93 12.15 1.04
C TYR A 475 -32.30 12.90 2.20
N THR A 476 -33.06 13.76 2.83
CA THR A 476 -32.64 14.48 4.04
C THR A 476 -33.62 14.26 5.19
N SER A 477 -33.11 14.28 6.42
CA SER A 477 -33.94 14.23 7.60
C SER A 477 -34.80 15.51 7.71
N MET A 478 -35.92 15.39 8.44
CA MET A 478 -36.93 16.48 8.61
C MET A 478 -36.43 17.75 9.33
N SER A 479 -35.18 17.79 9.79
CA SER A 479 -34.63 18.98 10.46
C SER A 479 -34.30 20.07 9.44
N SER A 480 -34.81 21.25 9.70
CA SER A 480 -34.60 22.44 8.89
C SER A 480 -33.11 22.70 8.62
N GLY A 481 -32.73 22.93 7.37
CA GLY A 481 -31.39 23.35 6.97
C GLY A 481 -30.45 22.24 6.57
N SER A 482 -30.85 20.97 6.51
CA SER A 482 -30.01 19.83 6.10
C SER A 482 -29.91 19.64 4.56
N LYS A 483 -29.85 20.71 3.80
CA LYS A 483 -29.90 20.77 2.35
C LYS A 483 -28.80 19.90 1.71
N ALA A 484 -29.19 18.92 0.89
CA ALA A 484 -28.31 18.19 -0.01
C ALA A 484 -28.36 18.76 -1.43
N THR A 485 -27.29 18.66 -2.18
CA THR A 485 -27.19 19.12 -3.57
C THR A 485 -26.58 18.06 -4.46
N VAL A 486 -27.15 17.86 -5.64
CA VAL A 486 -26.61 17.00 -6.68
C VAL A 486 -26.44 17.81 -7.96
N THR A 487 -25.27 17.68 -8.59
CA THR A 487 -24.97 18.26 -9.90
C THR A 487 -24.54 17.16 -10.84
N ILE A 488 -25.23 16.99 -11.95
CA ILE A 488 -24.93 15.99 -12.97
C ILE A 488 -24.44 16.73 -14.21
N ASN A 489 -23.16 16.55 -14.55
CA ASN A 489 -22.52 17.15 -15.72
C ASN A 489 -22.39 16.14 -16.88
N GLY A 490 -22.52 14.85 -16.61
CA GLY A 490 -22.40 13.77 -17.57
C GLY A 490 -22.79 12.43 -16.98
N GLY A 491 -22.59 11.37 -17.74
CA GLY A 491 -22.88 10.00 -17.33
C GLY A 491 -24.15 9.43 -17.96
N LYS A 492 -24.39 8.14 -17.69
CA LYS A 492 -25.58 7.39 -18.12
C LYS A 492 -26.35 6.90 -16.91
N PHE A 493 -27.68 7.01 -16.97
CA PHE A 493 -28.54 6.69 -15.85
C PHE A 493 -29.68 5.78 -16.33
N GLU A 494 -29.78 4.60 -15.73
CA GLU A 494 -30.71 3.57 -16.15
C GLU A 494 -31.21 2.79 -14.93
N THR A 495 -32.52 2.50 -14.88
CA THR A 495 -33.11 1.60 -13.90
C THR A 495 -33.76 0.41 -14.60
N ALA A 496 -33.94 -0.70 -13.84
CA ALA A 496 -34.79 -1.78 -14.30
C ALA A 496 -36.22 -1.26 -14.56
N THR A 497 -36.88 -1.81 -15.54
CA THR A 497 -38.26 -1.41 -15.92
C THR A 497 -39.23 -1.82 -14.82
N PRO A 498 -39.91 -0.87 -14.13
CA PRO A 498 -40.86 -1.21 -13.10
C PRO A 498 -42.19 -1.70 -13.70
N SER A 499 -42.90 -2.56 -12.96
CA SER A 499 -44.18 -3.12 -13.40
C SER A 499 -45.30 -2.05 -13.50
N ASN A 500 -45.19 -0.97 -12.76
CA ASN A 500 -46.14 0.15 -12.76
C ASN A 500 -45.82 1.26 -13.76
N GLY A 501 -44.75 1.13 -14.55
CA GLY A 501 -44.32 2.13 -15.50
C GLY A 501 -43.70 3.39 -14.91
N THR A 502 -43.45 3.45 -13.62
CA THR A 502 -42.84 4.61 -12.94
C THR A 502 -41.33 4.41 -12.79
N TYR A 503 -40.55 5.34 -13.31
CA TYR A 503 -39.08 5.30 -13.28
C TYR A 503 -38.56 6.32 -12.27
N PHE A 504 -37.75 5.86 -11.33
CA PHE A 504 -37.08 6.71 -10.34
C PHE A 504 -35.57 6.85 -10.65
N VAL A 505 -35.24 7.10 -11.90
CA VAL A 505 -33.82 7.28 -12.33
C VAL A 505 -33.15 8.33 -11.44
N LEU A 506 -33.79 9.50 -11.28
CA LEU A 506 -33.44 10.51 -10.28
C LEU A 506 -34.55 10.55 -9.23
N ASN A 507 -34.29 10.10 -8.03
CA ASN A 507 -35.25 10.08 -6.95
C ASN A 507 -34.95 11.19 -5.95
N HIS A 508 -35.86 12.13 -5.85
CA HIS A 508 -35.78 13.23 -4.92
C HIS A 508 -36.87 13.08 -3.86
N GLN A 509 -36.51 12.43 -2.78
CA GLN A 509 -37.40 12.32 -1.62
C GLN A 509 -36.99 13.35 -0.58
N ASP A 510 -37.67 14.49 -0.57
CA ASP A 510 -37.41 15.55 0.37
C ASP A 510 -38.63 15.81 1.26
N ASN A 511 -38.32 16.00 2.50
CA ASN A 511 -39.24 16.55 3.49
C ASN A 511 -39.18 18.06 3.41
N ALA A 512 -40.13 18.63 2.79
CA ALA A 512 -40.64 20.00 2.73
C ALA A 512 -39.76 21.20 3.17
N THR A 513 -38.70 21.03 3.97
CA THR A 513 -38.01 22.15 4.62
C THR A 513 -36.53 22.28 4.21
N ALA A 514 -35.96 21.28 3.60
CA ALA A 514 -34.51 21.28 3.35
C ALA A 514 -34.11 21.97 2.03
N GLY A 515 -35.00 22.06 1.04
CA GLY A 515 -34.72 22.71 -0.24
C GLY A 515 -33.62 22.03 -1.06
N CYS A 516 -33.58 20.71 -1.07
CA CYS A 516 -32.62 19.93 -1.85
C CYS A 516 -32.83 20.13 -3.34
N THR A 517 -31.76 20.04 -4.11
CA THR A 517 -31.81 20.21 -5.57
C THR A 517 -30.98 19.15 -6.29
N ILE A 518 -31.49 18.69 -7.43
CA ILE A 518 -30.73 17.96 -8.44
C ILE A 518 -30.67 18.85 -9.69
N THR A 519 -29.47 19.31 -10.05
CA THR A 519 -29.23 20.12 -11.25
C THR A 519 -28.58 19.25 -12.32
N VAL A 520 -29.19 19.21 -13.51
CA VAL A 520 -28.76 18.40 -14.63
C VAL A 520 -28.21 19.28 -15.73
N ASN A 521 -26.89 19.28 -15.90
CA ASN A 521 -26.16 20.02 -16.93
C ASN A 521 -25.82 19.15 -18.15
N GLY A 522 -25.89 17.83 -18.01
CA GLY A 522 -25.55 16.87 -19.06
C GLY A 522 -25.91 15.44 -18.65
N GLY A 523 -25.66 14.49 -19.54
CA GLY A 523 -25.89 13.07 -19.32
C GLY A 523 -27.04 12.50 -20.13
N SER A 524 -27.19 11.18 -20.05
CA SER A 524 -28.21 10.41 -20.77
C SER A 524 -29.05 9.59 -19.78
N PHE A 525 -30.37 9.67 -19.90
CA PHE A 525 -31.33 9.10 -18.96
C PHE A 525 -32.27 8.16 -19.72
N LYS A 526 -32.29 6.89 -19.37
CA LYS A 526 -33.14 5.91 -20.05
C LYS A 526 -34.57 5.96 -19.53
N ASN A 527 -35.53 6.09 -20.45
CA ASN A 527 -36.97 6.18 -20.18
C ASN A 527 -37.36 7.25 -19.13
N TYR A 528 -36.51 8.25 -18.94
CA TYR A 528 -36.68 9.31 -17.95
C TYR A 528 -36.29 10.67 -18.54
N ASN A 529 -37.23 11.61 -18.54
CA ASN A 529 -36.97 12.98 -19.01
C ASN A 529 -36.77 13.92 -17.81
N PRO A 530 -35.54 14.36 -17.51
CA PRO A 530 -35.26 15.21 -16.34
C PRO A 530 -35.84 16.64 -16.44
N SER A 531 -36.35 17.04 -17.60
CA SER A 531 -37.05 18.32 -17.74
C SER A 531 -38.50 18.27 -17.24
N VAL A 532 -39.05 17.07 -17.10
CA VAL A 532 -40.41 16.87 -16.58
C VAL A 532 -40.27 16.39 -15.13
N THR A 533 -40.60 17.26 -14.19
CA THR A 533 -40.55 16.94 -12.75
C THR A 533 -41.53 15.84 -12.42
N THR A 534 -41.09 14.60 -12.41
CA THR A 534 -41.77 13.49 -11.77
C THR A 534 -41.21 13.37 -10.36
N VAL A 535 -41.97 13.84 -9.44
CA VAL A 535 -41.70 13.73 -8.01
C VAL A 535 -42.25 12.39 -7.54
N ASP A 536 -41.60 11.70 -6.60
CA ASP A 536 -42.18 10.55 -5.93
C ASP A 536 -43.62 10.90 -5.47
N PRO A 537 -44.68 10.25 -5.95
CA PRO A 537 -46.07 10.59 -5.65
C PRO A 537 -46.40 10.39 -4.18
N VAL A 538 -45.61 9.66 -3.41
CA VAL A 538 -45.86 9.39 -1.99
C VAL A 538 -45.27 10.46 -1.07
N ASN A 539 -44.10 11.04 -1.44
CA ASN A 539 -43.36 11.97 -0.57
C ASN A 539 -42.95 13.28 -1.25
N ALA A 540 -43.50 13.55 -2.39
CA ALA A 540 -43.24 14.71 -3.20
C ALA A 540 -43.57 16.02 -2.53
N LYS A 541 -42.63 16.69 -1.90
CA LYS A 541 -43.09 17.96 -1.28
C LYS A 541 -42.31 19.21 -1.64
N THR A 542 -41.03 19.21 -1.86
CA THR A 542 -40.32 20.46 -2.17
C THR A 542 -38.99 20.26 -2.90
N GLY A 543 -38.73 19.05 -3.27
CA GLY A 543 -37.53 18.73 -4.03
C GLY A 543 -37.61 19.26 -5.45
N LYS A 544 -36.46 19.64 -5.98
CA LYS A 544 -36.37 20.24 -7.28
C LYS A 544 -35.35 19.53 -8.15
N ILE A 545 -35.83 18.94 -9.23
CA ILE A 545 -34.98 18.48 -10.34
C ILE A 545 -35.09 19.53 -11.42
N VAL A 546 -33.95 20.11 -11.82
CA VAL A 546 -33.91 21.19 -12.81
C VAL A 546 -32.77 20.97 -13.80
N LEU A 547 -32.99 21.43 -15.03
CA LEU A 547 -31.90 21.55 -15.98
C LEU A 547 -31.02 22.75 -15.61
N GLY A 548 -29.72 22.66 -15.90
CA GLY A 548 -28.82 23.79 -15.78
C GLY A 548 -29.11 24.87 -16.82
N ASP A 549 -28.56 26.05 -16.63
CA ASP A 549 -28.80 27.22 -17.51
C ASP A 549 -28.40 26.94 -18.97
N GLY A 550 -29.35 27.11 -19.88
CA GLY A 550 -29.17 26.86 -21.30
C GLY A 550 -29.22 25.40 -21.73
N CYS A 551 -29.39 24.46 -20.77
CA CYS A 551 -29.50 23.05 -21.11
C CYS A 551 -30.88 22.67 -21.62
N LYS A 552 -30.91 21.70 -22.53
CA LYS A 552 -32.12 21.15 -23.14
C LYS A 552 -32.08 19.63 -23.11
N THR A 553 -33.27 19.02 -23.09
CA THR A 553 -33.43 17.58 -23.22
C THR A 553 -33.80 17.22 -24.63
N THR A 554 -33.07 16.32 -25.25
CA THR A 554 -33.33 15.81 -26.61
C THR A 554 -33.60 14.30 -26.55
N PRO A 555 -34.74 13.82 -27.06
CA PRO A 555 -35.01 12.39 -27.16
C PRO A 555 -34.05 11.71 -28.13
N ASN A 556 -33.56 10.51 -27.78
CA ASN A 556 -32.74 9.65 -28.61
C ASN A 556 -33.09 8.18 -28.36
N GLY A 557 -34.11 7.66 -29.05
CA GLY A 557 -34.69 6.35 -28.78
C GLY A 557 -35.28 6.29 -27.35
N GLU A 558 -34.86 5.31 -26.57
CA GLU A 558 -35.26 5.19 -25.18
C GLU A 558 -34.55 6.17 -24.23
N TRP A 559 -33.62 6.95 -24.73
CA TRP A 559 -32.80 7.85 -23.93
C TRP A 559 -33.24 9.31 -24.12
N TYR A 560 -33.12 10.06 -23.06
CA TYR A 560 -33.19 11.52 -23.07
C TYR A 560 -31.80 12.07 -22.78
N VAL A 561 -31.24 12.81 -23.74
CA VAL A 561 -29.89 13.38 -23.64
C VAL A 561 -30.00 14.84 -23.23
N VAL A 562 -29.33 15.22 -22.16
CA VAL A 562 -29.21 16.62 -21.74
C VAL A 562 -27.90 17.19 -22.23
N SER A 563 -27.96 18.34 -22.92
CA SER A 563 -26.83 19.12 -23.38
C SER A 563 -27.16 20.60 -23.44
N LYS A 564 -26.14 21.46 -23.57
CA LYS A 564 -26.31 22.89 -23.87
C LYS A 564 -26.75 23.11 -25.31
#